data_e97e0691f4cb79a3d0464164132ee68b
#
_entry.id   e97e0691f4cb79a3d0464164132ee68b
#
_cell.length_a   1.000
_cell.length_b   1.000
_cell.length_c   1.000
_cell.angle_alpha   90.00
_cell.angle_beta   90.00
_cell.angle_gamma   90.00
#
_symmetry.space_group_name_H-M   'P 1'
#
loop_
_entity.id
_entity.type
_entity.pdbx_description
1 polymer ?
#
loop_
_entity_poly.entity_id
_entity_poly.type
_entity_poly.pdbx_seq_one_letter_code
_entity_poly.pdbx_strand_id
1 'polypeptide(L)'
;MKIPNSIRVGGVEYNVVVEPHLNDGIRMLSGEIRYQDCEIALAENTSHEWKCLSLWHEIMHGIESQMQLDLGENQEQIIEAFARGVYQVLQDNGRRFFDICEQEVSRE
;
A
#
# COMPACT_ATOMS: atom_id res chain seq x y z
N MET A 1 -5.53 -11.84 2.40
CA MET A 1 -5.26 -10.60 3.15
C MET A 1 -6.52 -9.76 3.22
N LYS A 2 -6.78 -9.17 4.37
CA LYS A 2 -7.90 -8.23 4.52
C LYS A 2 -7.43 -6.81 4.25
N ILE A 3 -8.32 -6.03 3.68
CA ILE A 3 -8.05 -4.60 3.47
C ILE A 3 -8.52 -3.86 4.73
N PRO A 4 -7.61 -3.19 5.45
CA PRO A 4 -7.98 -2.49 6.67
C PRO A 4 -8.74 -1.20 6.36
N ASN A 5 -9.46 -0.66 7.34
CA ASN A 5 -10.13 0.63 7.22
C ASN A 5 -9.14 1.79 7.28
N SER A 6 -8.01 1.58 7.92
CA SER A 6 -6.95 2.57 7.98
C SER A 6 -5.61 1.87 8.14
N ILE A 7 -4.54 2.56 7.77
CA ILE A 7 -3.19 2.04 7.88
C ILE A 7 -2.23 3.19 8.17
N ARG A 8 -1.23 2.90 9.00
CA ARG A 8 -0.23 3.89 9.37
C ARG A 8 1.02 3.68 8.52
N VAL A 9 1.44 4.73 7.84
CA VAL A 9 2.63 4.70 6.98
C VAL A 9 3.51 5.89 7.37
N GLY A 10 4.74 5.60 7.80
CA GLY A 10 5.67 6.64 8.21
C GLY A 10 5.15 7.51 9.35
N GLY A 11 4.35 6.95 10.25
CA GLY A 11 3.79 7.70 11.35
C GLY A 11 2.51 8.46 11.03
N VAL A 12 2.03 8.40 9.80
CA VAL A 12 0.82 9.08 9.37
C VAL A 12 -0.29 8.07 9.17
N GLU A 13 -1.45 8.34 9.75
CA GLU A 13 -2.61 7.48 9.62
C GLU A 13 -3.37 7.82 8.34
N TYR A 14 -3.56 6.84 7.46
CA TYR A 14 -4.32 7.00 6.22
C TYR A 14 -5.60 6.20 6.32
N ASN A 15 -6.72 6.81 5.99
CA ASN A 15 -7.98 6.09 5.83
C ASN A 15 -7.99 5.41 4.47
N VAL A 16 -8.39 4.14 4.44
CA VAL A 16 -8.50 3.37 3.20
C VAL A 16 -9.95 3.40 2.76
N VAL A 17 -10.19 3.95 1.58
CA VAL A 17 -11.53 4.10 1.03
C VAL A 17 -11.63 3.39 -0.32
N VAL A 18 -12.83 2.90 -0.65
CA VAL A 18 -13.09 2.25 -1.93
C VAL A 18 -14.05 3.16 -2.69
N GLU A 19 -13.67 3.55 -3.89
CA GLU A 19 -14.42 4.54 -4.67
C GLU A 19 -14.79 4.03 -6.05
N PRO A 20 -16.03 4.31 -6.50
CA PRO A 20 -16.40 4.04 -7.89
C PRO A 20 -15.76 5.08 -8.79
N HIS A 21 -15.44 4.67 -10.03
CA HIS A 21 -14.92 5.57 -11.06
C HIS A 21 -13.69 6.36 -10.64
N LEU A 22 -12.78 5.70 -9.89
CA LEU A 22 -11.53 6.34 -9.47
C LEU A 22 -10.71 6.72 -10.70
N ASN A 23 -10.38 8.00 -10.83
CA ASN A 23 -9.64 8.51 -11.99
C ASN A 23 -8.86 9.78 -11.60
N ASP A 24 -7.91 10.17 -12.45
CA ASP A 24 -7.10 11.37 -12.26
C ASP A 24 -7.51 12.51 -13.19
N GLY A 25 -8.66 12.38 -13.83
CA GLY A 25 -9.14 13.35 -14.81
C GLY A 25 -8.74 13.01 -16.24
N ILE A 26 -7.81 12.07 -16.43
CA ILE A 26 -7.31 11.65 -17.73
C ILE A 26 -7.58 10.17 -17.94
N ARG A 27 -7.32 9.34 -16.94
CA ARG A 27 -7.45 7.90 -17.04
C ARG A 27 -7.98 7.31 -15.75
N MET A 28 -8.50 6.09 -15.85
CA MET A 28 -8.94 5.33 -14.68
C MET A 28 -7.73 4.86 -13.88
N LEU A 29 -7.86 4.88 -12.56
CA LEU A 29 -6.82 4.44 -11.64
C LEU A 29 -7.28 3.22 -10.87
N SER A 30 -6.33 2.36 -10.48
CA SER A 30 -6.60 1.24 -9.57
C SER A 30 -6.48 1.68 -8.12
N GLY A 31 -5.64 2.67 -7.84
CA GLY A 31 -5.45 3.22 -6.51
C GLY A 31 -4.82 4.60 -6.57
N GLU A 32 -4.89 5.31 -5.46
CA GLU A 32 -4.35 6.66 -5.36
C GLU A 32 -4.08 6.98 -3.90
N ILE A 33 -2.90 7.54 -3.60
CA ILE A 33 -2.64 8.06 -2.26
C ILE A 33 -2.83 9.58 -2.29
N ARG A 34 -3.61 10.08 -1.35
CA ARG A 34 -3.94 11.50 -1.22
C ARG A 34 -3.31 12.02 0.05
N TYR A 35 -2.13 12.57 -0.08
CA TYR A 35 -1.33 12.96 1.08
C TYR A 35 -2.02 14.01 1.95
N GLN A 36 -2.62 15.02 1.31
CA GLN A 36 -3.23 16.12 2.05
C GLN A 36 -4.49 15.67 2.82
N ASP A 37 -5.21 14.70 2.28
CA ASP A 37 -6.43 14.21 2.89
C ASP A 37 -6.18 12.99 3.79
N CYS A 38 -4.95 12.49 3.81
CA CYS A 38 -4.57 11.28 4.54
C CYS A 38 -5.48 10.11 4.17
N GLU A 39 -5.61 9.86 2.86
CA GLU A 39 -6.43 8.78 2.32
C GLU A 39 -5.67 7.95 1.31
N ILE A 40 -5.99 6.66 1.28
CA ILE A 40 -5.63 5.79 0.17
C ILE A 40 -6.94 5.31 -0.43
N ALA A 41 -7.17 5.65 -1.70
CA ALA A 41 -8.37 5.25 -2.41
C ALA A 41 -8.07 4.04 -3.29
N LEU A 42 -8.98 3.07 -3.30
CA LEU A 42 -8.89 1.87 -4.13
C LEU A 42 -10.10 1.82 -5.03
N ALA A 43 -9.92 1.38 -6.27
CA ALA A 43 -10.99 1.32 -7.25
C ALA A 43 -11.99 0.21 -6.89
N GLU A 44 -13.26 0.56 -6.82
CA GLU A 44 -14.33 -0.38 -6.46
C GLU A 44 -14.45 -1.53 -7.45
N ASN A 45 -14.27 -1.25 -8.73
CA ASN A 45 -14.53 -2.20 -9.81
C ASN A 45 -13.37 -3.16 -10.08
N THR A 46 -12.51 -3.40 -9.11
CA THR A 46 -11.41 -4.35 -9.22
C THR A 46 -11.64 -5.53 -8.29
N SER A 47 -10.93 -6.64 -8.55
CA SER A 47 -11.01 -7.80 -7.67
C SER A 47 -10.40 -7.49 -6.30
N HIS A 48 -10.74 -8.32 -5.31
CA HIS A 48 -10.16 -8.18 -3.98
C HIS A 48 -8.63 -8.24 -4.04
N GLU A 49 -8.11 -9.21 -4.81
CA GLU A 49 -6.66 -9.36 -4.94
C GLU A 49 -6.01 -8.14 -5.58
N TRP A 50 -6.66 -7.59 -6.61
CA TRP A 50 -6.14 -6.39 -7.25
C TRP A 50 -6.17 -5.19 -6.30
N LYS A 51 -7.20 -5.09 -5.46
CA LYS A 51 -7.25 -4.06 -4.42
C LYS A 51 -6.10 -4.20 -3.43
N CYS A 52 -5.76 -5.43 -3.04
CA CYS A 52 -4.63 -5.67 -2.15
C CYS A 52 -3.32 -5.23 -2.78
N LEU A 53 -3.10 -5.57 -4.04
CA LEU A 53 -1.91 -5.12 -4.77
C LEU A 53 -1.87 -3.60 -4.88
N SER A 54 -3.00 -2.99 -5.19
CA SER A 54 -3.09 -1.53 -5.29
C SER A 54 -2.79 -0.86 -3.96
N LEU A 55 -3.30 -1.44 -2.87
CA LEU A 55 -3.02 -0.91 -1.54
C LEU A 55 -1.50 -0.92 -1.25
N TRP A 56 -0.82 -2.03 -1.55
CA TRP A 56 0.62 -2.10 -1.34
C TRP A 56 1.38 -1.13 -2.24
N HIS A 57 0.90 -0.93 -3.48
CA HIS A 57 1.48 0.05 -4.39
C HIS A 57 1.43 1.46 -3.76
N GLU A 58 0.27 1.84 -3.22
CA GLU A 58 0.13 3.16 -2.60
C GLU A 58 0.90 3.27 -1.28
N ILE A 59 0.99 2.18 -0.51
CA ILE A 59 1.83 2.16 0.70
C ILE A 59 3.29 2.42 0.32
N MET A 60 3.78 1.81 -0.76
CA MET A 60 5.15 2.04 -1.20
C MET A 60 5.38 3.51 -1.59
N HIS A 61 4.41 4.14 -2.26
CA HIS A 61 4.48 5.57 -2.52
C HIS A 61 4.51 6.38 -1.23
N GLY A 62 3.73 5.98 -0.24
CA GLY A 62 3.73 6.63 1.06
C GLY A 62 5.09 6.55 1.75
N ILE A 63 5.72 5.39 1.69
CA ILE A 63 7.06 5.20 2.25
C ILE A 63 8.07 6.06 1.50
N GLU A 64 8.00 6.04 0.17
CA GLU A 64 8.86 6.85 -0.67
C GLU A 64 8.79 8.33 -0.28
N SER A 65 7.58 8.85 -0.13
CA SER A 65 7.34 10.22 0.25
C SER A 65 7.87 10.54 1.64
N GLN A 66 7.55 9.69 2.62
CA GLN A 66 7.97 9.91 4.02
C GLN A 66 9.49 9.84 4.18
N MET A 67 10.13 8.94 3.46
CA MET A 67 11.58 8.76 3.55
C MET A 67 12.33 9.67 2.59
N GLN A 68 11.62 10.49 1.82
CA GLN A 68 12.21 11.43 0.87
C GLN A 68 13.15 10.74 -0.11
N LEU A 69 12.71 9.58 -0.63
CA LEU A 69 13.49 8.84 -1.60
C LEU A 69 13.33 9.45 -2.99
N ASP A 70 14.43 9.46 -3.74
CA ASP A 70 14.41 9.83 -5.15
C ASP A 70 14.71 8.58 -5.95
N LEU A 71 13.69 7.98 -6.54
CA LEU A 71 13.82 6.75 -7.31
C LEU A 71 14.07 6.99 -8.80
N GLY A 72 14.07 8.26 -9.21
CA GLY A 72 14.40 8.62 -10.59
C GLY A 72 13.34 8.27 -11.61
N GLU A 73 13.76 8.08 -12.85
CA GLU A 73 12.86 7.88 -13.98
C GLU A 73 12.07 6.57 -13.89
N ASN A 74 12.59 5.59 -13.20
CA ASN A 74 11.96 4.27 -13.10
C ASN A 74 11.11 4.13 -11.84
N GLN A 75 10.69 5.25 -11.24
CA GLN A 75 9.94 5.27 -9.99
C GLN A 75 8.77 4.29 -10.00
N GLU A 76 7.88 4.40 -10.97
CA GLU A 76 6.67 3.55 -11.00
C GLU A 76 7.02 2.08 -11.15
N GLN A 77 8.03 1.76 -11.94
CA GLN A 77 8.47 0.37 -12.11
C GLN A 77 9.02 -0.20 -10.80
N ILE A 78 9.82 0.58 -10.11
CA ILE A 78 10.41 0.17 -8.82
C ILE A 78 9.31 -0.02 -7.78
N ILE A 79 8.41 0.94 -7.67
CA ILE A 79 7.29 0.88 -6.73
C ILE A 79 6.43 -0.35 -7.00
N GLU A 80 6.10 -0.59 -8.26
CA GLU A 80 5.26 -1.74 -8.63
C GLU A 80 5.95 -3.06 -8.29
N ALA A 81 7.24 -3.17 -8.60
CA ALA A 81 7.99 -4.40 -8.32
C ALA A 81 8.04 -4.70 -6.81
N PHE A 82 8.34 -3.68 -6.00
CA PHE A 82 8.39 -3.87 -4.55
C PHE A 82 7.01 -4.16 -3.96
N ALA A 83 5.97 -3.50 -4.45
CA ALA A 83 4.61 -3.76 -3.98
C ALA A 83 4.21 -5.21 -4.22
N ARG A 84 4.47 -5.71 -5.42
CA ARG A 84 4.19 -7.12 -5.76
C ARG A 84 5.02 -8.07 -4.93
N GLY A 85 6.29 -7.75 -4.74
CA GLY A 85 7.19 -8.60 -3.95
C GLY A 85 6.77 -8.68 -2.49
N VAL A 86 6.45 -7.55 -1.89
CA VAL A 86 5.98 -7.53 -0.49
C VAL A 86 4.68 -8.30 -0.34
N TYR A 87 3.73 -8.08 -1.25
CA TYR A 87 2.46 -8.80 -1.22
C TYR A 87 2.70 -10.30 -1.32
N GLN A 88 3.60 -10.73 -2.21
CA GLN A 88 3.92 -12.13 -2.38
C GLN A 88 4.53 -12.74 -1.10
N VAL A 89 5.44 -12.02 -0.46
CA VAL A 89 6.05 -12.47 0.79
C VAL A 89 4.98 -12.66 1.87
N LEU A 90 4.05 -11.72 1.97
CA LEU A 90 2.98 -11.81 2.94
C LEU A 90 2.03 -12.98 2.65
N GLN A 91 1.71 -13.19 1.37
CA GLN A 91 0.85 -14.32 0.97
C GLN A 91 1.51 -15.66 1.28
N ASP A 92 2.81 -15.76 1.02
CA ASP A 92 3.54 -17.01 1.21
C ASP A 92 3.77 -17.35 2.68
N ASN A 93 3.88 -16.34 3.54
CA ASN A 93 4.28 -16.56 4.92
C ASN A 93 3.16 -16.36 5.93
N GLY A 94 2.18 -15.51 5.61
CA GLY A 94 1.03 -15.32 6.46
C GLY A 94 1.39 -14.99 7.90
N ARG A 95 0.95 -15.83 8.81
CA ARG A 95 1.13 -15.60 10.25
C ARG A 95 2.60 -15.55 10.67
N ARG A 96 3.49 -16.24 9.97
CA ARG A 96 4.92 -16.22 10.32
C ARG A 96 5.53 -14.83 10.26
N PHE A 97 4.98 -13.98 9.40
CA PHE A 97 5.44 -12.59 9.32
C PHE A 97 5.17 -11.84 10.63
N PHE A 98 4.00 -12.06 11.21
CA PHE A 98 3.65 -11.43 12.50
C PHE A 98 4.48 -11.97 13.64
N ASP A 99 4.83 -13.25 13.58
CA ASP A 99 5.68 -13.86 14.60
C ASP A 99 7.04 -13.16 14.67
N ILE A 100 7.59 -12.76 13.54
CA ILE A 100 8.85 -12.00 13.49
C ILE A 100 8.68 -10.69 14.24
N CYS A 101 7.58 -10.00 14.05
CA CYS A 101 7.33 -8.71 14.71
C CYS A 101 7.17 -8.87 16.23
N GLU A 102 6.47 -9.92 16.68
CA GLU A 102 6.23 -10.17 18.11
C GLU A 102 7.50 -10.57 18.84
N GLN A 103 8.42 -11.21 18.15
CA GLN A 103 9.62 -11.76 18.79
C GLN A 103 10.47 -10.67 19.46
N GLU A 104 10.50 -9.48 18.90
CA GLU A 104 11.23 -8.38 19.49
C GLU A 104 10.66 -7.98 20.84
N VAL A 105 9.34 -7.99 20.94
CA VAL A 105 8.66 -7.64 22.20
C VAL A 105 8.91 -8.70 23.25
N SER A 106 8.88 -9.97 22.86
CA SER A 106 8.99 -11.09 23.81
C SER A 106 10.37 -11.22 24.41
N ARG A 107 11.39 -10.59 23.84
CA ARG A 107 12.75 -10.63 24.38
C ARG A 107 13.01 -9.58 25.45
N GLU A 108 12.06 -8.71 25.64
CA GLU A 108 12.14 -7.71 26.67
C GLU A 108 11.96 -8.34 28.06
#